data_27f7defaacb25741946efaa8a45e22a2
#
_entry.id   27f7defaacb25741946efaa8a45e22a2
#
_cell.length_a   1.000
_cell.length_b   1.000
_cell.length_c   1.000
_cell.angle_alpha   90.00
_cell.angle_beta   90.00
_cell.angle_gamma   90.00
#
_symmetry.space_group_name_H-M   'P 1'
#
loop_
_entity.id
_entity.type
_entity.pdbx_description
1 polymer ?
#
loop_
_entity_poly.entity_id
_entity_poly.type
_entity_poly.pdbx_seq_one_letter_code
_entity_poly.pdbx_strand_id
1 'polypeptide(L)'
;MKNTDSVLRLITVLAFGFVLVGCETAPPTIQSGPDAELSFDGLHMVDNSQADVAWARPDFNLDGYTKIWPVGAGVEYRQAKNKGRTTMDRSKGGPYFIDDKARGQFEELVGEIFKEELQKVEKYELVDAPGPDVLMIRGGLLNVTSMVPPDPIGGRSAVFLSSIGDATLVLELRDSETGTILARSVDRRAAETIGGTFQRSNSVTNSSEVKRLIRYWATRLREGLDGFAQETASN
;
A
#
# COMPACT_ATOMS: atom_id res chain seq x y z
N MET A 1 -8.70 84.10 5.00
CA MET A 1 -9.93 83.53 5.57
C MET A 1 -10.12 82.17 4.95
N LYS A 2 -10.35 81.21 5.87
CA LYS A 2 -10.78 79.83 5.68
C LYS A 2 -9.74 78.80 5.22
N ASN A 3 -9.26 78.13 6.23
CA ASN A 3 -8.62 76.81 6.25
C ASN A 3 -9.49 75.76 5.64
N THR A 4 -8.88 74.80 4.98
CA THR A 4 -9.49 73.50 4.83
C THR A 4 -8.41 72.44 4.98
N ASP A 5 -8.39 71.82 6.17
CA ASP A 5 -7.54 70.73 6.54
C ASP A 5 -7.96 69.48 5.76
N SER A 6 -7.04 68.93 4.95
CA SER A 6 -7.21 67.63 4.34
C SER A 6 -6.57 66.59 5.26
N VAL A 7 -7.41 65.90 5.97
CA VAL A 7 -7.04 64.74 6.80
C VAL A 7 -6.73 63.58 5.88
N LEU A 8 -5.44 63.32 5.71
CA LEU A 8 -4.90 62.14 5.03
C LEU A 8 -5.09 60.93 5.94
N ARG A 9 -6.13 60.12 5.71
CA ARG A 9 -6.37 58.87 6.41
C ARG A 9 -5.39 57.84 5.85
N LEU A 10 -4.38 57.53 6.65
CA LEU A 10 -3.45 56.41 6.42
C LEU A 10 -4.19 55.10 6.71
N ILE A 11 -4.62 54.39 5.68
CA ILE A 11 -5.19 53.05 5.79
C ILE A 11 -3.99 52.07 5.81
N THR A 12 -3.59 51.64 7.01
CA THR A 12 -2.64 50.56 7.20
C THR A 12 -3.38 49.25 6.93
N VAL A 13 -3.21 48.67 5.75
CA VAL A 13 -3.64 47.32 5.42
C VAL A 13 -2.68 46.34 6.10
N LEU A 14 -3.10 45.80 7.23
CA LEU A 14 -2.41 44.71 7.92
C LEU A 14 -2.61 43.42 7.08
N ALA A 15 -1.67 43.16 6.18
CA ALA A 15 -1.64 41.87 5.45
C ALA A 15 -1.28 40.78 6.44
N PHE A 16 -2.30 40.09 6.96
CA PHE A 16 -2.18 38.88 7.76
C PHE A 16 -1.75 37.75 6.81
N GLY A 17 -0.43 37.58 6.68
CA GLY A 17 0.14 36.45 5.94
C GLY A 17 -0.26 35.14 6.62
N PHE A 18 -1.23 34.43 6.05
CA PHE A 18 -1.55 33.05 6.42
C PHE A 18 -0.35 32.18 5.96
N VAL A 19 0.58 31.92 6.85
CA VAL A 19 1.60 30.90 6.66
C VAL A 19 0.86 29.56 6.76
N LEU A 20 0.50 28.99 5.60
CA LEU A 20 0.09 27.62 5.51
C LEU A 20 1.33 26.75 5.85
N VAL A 21 1.48 26.40 7.12
CA VAL A 21 2.39 25.34 7.54
C VAL A 21 1.77 24.05 7.00
N GLY A 22 2.13 23.69 5.79
CA GLY A 22 1.89 22.35 5.27
C GLY A 22 2.64 21.39 6.20
N CYS A 23 1.95 20.41 6.77
CA CYS A 23 2.61 19.27 7.40
C CYS A 23 3.30 18.47 6.30
N GLU A 24 4.51 18.86 5.95
CA GLU A 24 5.38 18.06 5.08
C GLU A 24 5.82 16.86 5.91
N THR A 25 5.40 15.67 5.52
CA THR A 25 5.86 14.43 6.16
C THR A 25 7.35 14.30 5.91
N ALA A 26 8.14 14.12 6.97
CA ALA A 26 9.58 13.95 6.84
C ALA A 26 9.90 12.77 5.88
N PRO A 27 10.95 12.90 5.05
CA PRO A 27 11.33 11.86 4.12
C PRO A 27 11.73 10.56 4.86
N PRO A 28 11.58 9.39 4.23
CA PRO A 28 12.05 8.13 4.78
C PRO A 28 13.56 8.18 5.06
N THR A 29 13.98 7.68 6.22
CA THR A 29 15.39 7.71 6.64
C THR A 29 15.80 6.35 7.19
N ILE A 30 16.88 5.76 6.68
CA ILE A 30 17.42 4.50 7.18
C ILE A 30 18.16 4.77 8.49
N GLN A 31 17.78 4.07 9.55
CA GLN A 31 18.45 4.18 10.85
C GLN A 31 19.93 3.76 10.74
N SER A 32 20.80 4.42 11.47
CA SER A 32 22.23 4.15 11.48
C SER A 32 22.82 4.27 12.88
N GLY A 33 24.01 3.69 13.08
CA GLY A 33 24.69 3.71 14.37
C GLY A 33 24.33 2.55 15.29
N PRO A 34 24.85 2.56 16.54
CA PRO A 34 24.75 1.43 17.48
C PRO A 34 23.33 1.16 17.99
N ASP A 35 22.45 2.17 17.93
CA ASP A 35 21.06 2.09 18.42
C ASP A 35 20.05 1.79 17.29
N ALA A 36 20.53 1.52 16.05
CA ALA A 36 19.66 1.20 14.93
C ALA A 36 18.91 -0.12 15.17
N GLU A 37 17.60 -0.10 14.96
CA GLU A 37 16.78 -1.30 15.01
C GLU A 37 17.06 -2.18 13.78
N LEU A 38 17.36 -3.45 14.03
CA LEU A 38 17.69 -4.41 12.98
C LEU A 38 16.58 -5.45 12.83
N SER A 39 16.30 -5.79 11.57
CA SER A 39 15.48 -6.98 11.27
C SER A 39 16.27 -8.27 11.55
N PHE A 40 15.60 -9.41 11.54
CA PHE A 40 16.23 -10.74 11.79
C PHE A 40 17.34 -11.10 10.79
N ASP A 41 17.32 -10.48 9.61
CA ASP A 41 18.30 -10.67 8.52
C ASP A 41 19.24 -9.47 8.33
N GLY A 42 19.29 -8.57 9.33
CA GLY A 42 20.30 -7.51 9.42
C GLY A 42 19.98 -6.26 8.59
N LEU A 43 18.74 -6.08 8.12
CA LEU A 43 18.33 -4.81 7.53
C LEU A 43 18.01 -3.79 8.63
N HIS A 44 18.31 -2.53 8.38
CA HIS A 44 18.04 -1.43 9.29
C HIS A 44 16.61 -0.92 9.11
N MET A 45 15.97 -0.55 10.22
CA MET A 45 14.65 0.09 10.21
C MET A 45 14.68 1.39 9.39
N VAL A 46 13.59 1.66 8.68
CA VAL A 46 13.38 2.92 7.95
C VAL A 46 12.35 3.76 8.69
N ASP A 47 12.77 4.89 9.25
CA ASP A 47 11.89 5.87 9.87
C ASP A 47 11.09 6.64 8.81
N ASN A 48 9.91 7.11 9.18
CA ASN A 48 8.98 7.84 8.30
C ASN A 48 8.57 7.08 7.04
N SER A 49 8.61 5.74 7.08
CA SER A 49 8.12 4.89 6.00
C SER A 49 6.65 5.12 5.72
N GLN A 50 6.24 5.03 4.45
CA GLN A 50 4.83 5.06 4.07
C GLN A 50 4.11 3.73 4.30
N ALA A 51 4.86 2.63 4.50
CA ALA A 51 4.34 1.35 4.96
C ALA A 51 4.30 1.32 6.49
N ASP A 52 3.55 0.37 7.07
CA ASP A 52 3.52 0.20 8.54
C ASP A 52 4.93 -0.02 9.10
N VAL A 53 5.73 -0.81 8.40
CA VAL A 53 7.14 -1.06 8.74
C VAL A 53 7.96 -1.23 7.47
N ALA A 54 9.17 -0.68 7.45
CA ALA A 54 10.12 -0.91 6.38
C ALA A 54 11.54 -1.07 6.91
N TRP A 55 12.33 -1.84 6.19
CA TRP A 55 13.75 -2.06 6.45
C TRP A 55 14.53 -1.95 5.16
N ALA A 56 15.76 -1.47 5.24
CA ALA A 56 16.66 -1.40 4.11
C ALA A 56 18.10 -1.68 4.54
N ARG A 57 18.95 -2.04 3.60
CA ARG A 57 20.39 -2.12 3.82
C ARG A 57 20.93 -0.73 4.15
N PRO A 58 21.94 -0.60 5.02
CA PRO A 58 22.54 0.71 5.32
C PRO A 58 23.18 1.38 4.09
N ASP A 59 23.60 0.57 3.13
CA ASP A 59 24.16 0.97 1.84
C ASP A 59 23.12 0.91 0.68
N PHE A 60 21.82 1.03 1.02
CA PHE A 60 20.74 0.94 0.03
C PHE A 60 20.92 1.96 -1.08
N ASN A 61 21.01 1.46 -2.30
CA ASN A 61 21.14 2.24 -3.52
C ASN A 61 20.54 1.46 -4.70
N LEU A 62 19.84 2.13 -5.60
CA LEU A 62 19.23 1.56 -6.80
C LEU A 62 19.86 2.07 -8.10
N ASP A 63 20.96 2.83 -8.05
CA ASP A 63 21.58 3.47 -9.24
C ASP A 63 22.05 2.47 -10.30
N GLY A 64 22.44 1.28 -9.90
CA GLY A 64 22.90 0.23 -10.80
C GLY A 64 21.79 -0.50 -11.56
N TYR A 65 20.51 -0.27 -11.19
CA TYR A 65 19.39 -0.99 -11.78
C TYR A 65 18.68 -0.14 -12.83
N THR A 66 18.46 -0.71 -14.00
CA THR A 66 17.72 -0.09 -15.13
C THR A 66 16.46 -0.87 -15.48
N LYS A 67 16.30 -2.07 -14.91
CA LYS A 67 15.20 -2.99 -15.18
C LYS A 67 14.57 -3.49 -13.90
N ILE A 68 13.31 -3.87 -13.98
CA ILE A 68 12.58 -4.51 -12.86
C ILE A 68 11.98 -5.85 -13.31
N TRP A 69 12.08 -6.82 -12.40
CA TRP A 69 11.48 -8.14 -12.58
C TRP A 69 10.48 -8.43 -11.46
N PRO A 70 9.17 -8.26 -11.71
CA PRO A 70 8.15 -8.58 -10.73
C PRO A 70 8.00 -10.09 -10.53
N VAL A 71 8.08 -10.55 -9.29
CA VAL A 71 7.94 -11.95 -8.90
C VAL A 71 6.88 -12.10 -7.82
N GLY A 72 5.85 -12.90 -8.09
CA GLY A 72 4.83 -13.23 -7.08
C GLY A 72 5.40 -14.22 -6.05
N ALA A 73 5.25 -13.89 -4.76
CA ALA A 73 5.59 -14.78 -3.64
C ALA A 73 4.39 -15.59 -3.13
N GLY A 74 3.23 -15.45 -3.76
CA GLY A 74 2.00 -16.15 -3.42
C GLY A 74 1.12 -15.40 -2.43
N VAL A 75 0.01 -16.04 -2.07
CA VAL A 75 -1.00 -15.53 -1.16
C VAL A 75 -1.24 -16.53 -0.05
N GLU A 76 -1.08 -16.10 1.20
CA GLU A 76 -1.41 -16.89 2.38
C GLU A 76 -2.75 -16.43 2.94
N TYR A 77 -3.68 -17.37 3.05
CA TYR A 77 -5.00 -17.13 3.61
C TYR A 77 -5.05 -17.54 5.07
N ARG A 78 -5.56 -16.64 5.92
CA ARG A 78 -5.81 -16.98 7.32
C ARG A 78 -6.91 -18.06 7.40
N GLN A 79 -6.65 -19.11 8.16
CA GLN A 79 -7.65 -20.15 8.37
C GLN A 79 -8.85 -19.59 9.13
N ALA A 80 -10.03 -19.67 8.52
CA ALA A 80 -11.27 -19.31 9.19
C ALA A 80 -11.65 -20.40 10.20
N LYS A 81 -11.96 -20.01 11.42
CA LYS A 81 -12.42 -20.93 12.47
C LYS A 81 -13.78 -21.53 12.15
N ASN A 82 -14.61 -20.81 11.39
CA ASN A 82 -15.88 -21.30 10.87
C ASN A 82 -15.84 -21.29 9.34
N LYS A 83 -16.52 -22.22 8.73
CA LYS A 83 -16.60 -22.32 7.26
C LYS A 83 -17.79 -21.54 6.69
N GLY A 84 -18.55 -20.83 7.53
CA GLY A 84 -19.76 -20.09 7.14
C GLY A 84 -20.90 -20.93 6.58
N ARG A 85 -20.84 -22.26 6.76
CA ARG A 85 -21.80 -23.22 6.18
C ARG A 85 -23.13 -23.25 6.90
N THR A 86 -23.16 -22.97 8.20
CA THR A 86 -24.37 -22.96 9.00
C THR A 86 -24.84 -21.55 9.33
N THR A 87 -26.12 -21.39 9.68
CA THR A 87 -26.66 -20.11 10.17
C THR A 87 -25.96 -19.67 11.44
N MET A 88 -25.59 -20.62 12.32
CA MET A 88 -24.87 -20.36 13.55
C MET A 88 -23.45 -19.88 13.28
N ASP A 89 -22.75 -20.43 12.29
CA ASP A 89 -21.41 -19.95 11.91
C ASP A 89 -21.46 -18.52 11.37
N ARG A 90 -22.48 -18.20 10.58
CA ARG A 90 -22.71 -16.85 10.04
C ARG A 90 -23.02 -15.82 11.13
N SER A 91 -23.79 -16.21 12.15
CA SER A 91 -24.14 -15.33 13.27
C SER A 91 -22.95 -14.96 14.16
N LYS A 92 -21.86 -15.75 14.13
CA LYS A 92 -20.62 -15.47 14.89
C LYS A 92 -19.75 -14.38 14.27
N GLY A 93 -20.07 -13.89 13.08
CA GLY A 93 -19.26 -12.94 12.33
C GLY A 93 -18.02 -13.58 11.67
N GLY A 94 -17.35 -12.81 10.78
CA GLY A 94 -16.12 -13.26 10.11
C GLY A 94 -14.90 -13.37 11.04
N PRO A 95 -13.74 -13.81 10.51
CA PRO A 95 -13.50 -14.06 9.09
C PRO A 95 -14.17 -15.36 8.58
N TYR A 96 -14.62 -15.32 7.35
CA TYR A 96 -15.24 -16.44 6.69
C TYR A 96 -14.28 -17.21 5.79
N PHE A 97 -14.62 -18.46 5.51
CA PHE A 97 -13.86 -19.30 4.59
C PHE A 97 -13.94 -18.76 3.16
N ILE A 98 -12.80 -18.68 2.50
CA ILE A 98 -12.66 -18.31 1.09
C ILE A 98 -12.44 -19.61 0.31
N ASP A 99 -13.35 -19.96 -0.61
CA ASP A 99 -13.23 -21.15 -1.44
C ASP A 99 -12.14 -21.01 -2.52
N ASP A 100 -11.75 -22.12 -3.13
CA ASP A 100 -10.64 -22.15 -4.08
C ASP A 100 -10.91 -21.32 -5.35
N LYS A 101 -12.18 -21.23 -5.77
CA LYS A 101 -12.57 -20.39 -6.91
C LYS A 101 -12.35 -18.90 -6.58
N ALA A 102 -12.83 -18.46 -5.42
CA ALA A 102 -12.66 -17.08 -4.97
C ALA A 102 -11.18 -16.74 -4.74
N ARG A 103 -10.37 -17.69 -4.25
CA ARG A 103 -8.91 -17.53 -4.13
C ARG A 103 -8.25 -17.32 -5.49
N GLY A 104 -8.51 -18.20 -6.47
CA GLY A 104 -7.95 -18.05 -7.80
C GLY A 104 -8.32 -16.73 -8.46
N GLN A 105 -9.58 -16.29 -8.35
CA GLN A 105 -10.02 -14.99 -8.85
C GLN A 105 -9.33 -13.81 -8.16
N PHE A 106 -9.11 -13.92 -6.86
CA PHE A 106 -8.39 -12.88 -6.10
C PHE A 106 -6.93 -12.81 -6.49
N GLU A 107 -6.23 -13.94 -6.61
CA GLU A 107 -4.82 -14.01 -7.00
C GLU A 107 -4.59 -13.48 -8.42
N GLU A 108 -5.48 -13.84 -9.36
CA GLU A 108 -5.46 -13.30 -10.73
C GLU A 108 -5.63 -11.77 -10.72
N LEU A 109 -6.63 -11.27 -9.98
CA LEU A 109 -6.89 -9.83 -9.83
C LEU A 109 -5.69 -9.07 -9.25
N VAL A 110 -5.03 -9.62 -8.23
CA VAL A 110 -3.82 -9.04 -7.65
C VAL A 110 -2.73 -8.94 -8.71
N GLY A 111 -2.46 -10.04 -9.42
CA GLY A 111 -1.44 -10.09 -10.48
C GLY A 111 -1.70 -9.07 -11.60
N GLU A 112 -2.95 -8.99 -12.08
CA GLU A 112 -3.35 -8.04 -13.12
C GLU A 112 -3.12 -6.58 -12.70
N ILE A 113 -3.60 -6.19 -11.51
CA ILE A 113 -3.49 -4.80 -11.03
C ILE A 113 -2.03 -4.40 -10.83
N PHE A 114 -1.21 -5.25 -10.21
CA PHE A 114 0.22 -4.95 -10.05
C PHE A 114 0.93 -4.84 -11.39
N LYS A 115 0.62 -5.73 -12.33
CA LYS A 115 1.17 -5.67 -13.69
C LYS A 115 0.77 -4.38 -14.42
N GLU A 116 -0.52 -3.99 -14.35
CA GLU A 116 -1.01 -2.74 -14.95
C GLU A 116 -0.30 -1.50 -14.40
N GLU A 117 -0.06 -1.44 -13.08
CA GLU A 117 0.60 -0.29 -12.46
C GLU A 117 2.11 -0.29 -12.75
N LEU A 118 2.78 -1.43 -12.68
CA LEU A 118 4.22 -1.52 -12.96
C LEU A 118 4.57 -1.24 -14.42
N GLN A 119 3.65 -1.47 -15.36
CA GLN A 119 3.83 -1.06 -16.77
C GLN A 119 3.89 0.48 -16.97
N LYS A 120 3.48 1.26 -15.97
CA LYS A 120 3.51 2.73 -15.99
C LYS A 120 4.77 3.31 -15.37
N VAL A 121 5.66 2.49 -14.82
CA VAL A 121 6.95 2.93 -14.27
C VAL A 121 7.78 3.53 -15.40
N GLU A 122 8.33 4.73 -15.18
CA GLU A 122 9.02 5.48 -16.24
C GLU A 122 10.52 5.19 -16.29
N LYS A 123 11.15 4.90 -15.15
CA LYS A 123 12.60 4.74 -15.04
C LYS A 123 13.09 3.33 -15.38
N TYR A 124 12.28 2.31 -15.18
CA TYR A 124 12.71 0.92 -15.28
C TYR A 124 11.99 0.19 -16.41
N GLU A 125 12.74 -0.58 -17.19
CA GLU A 125 12.16 -1.52 -18.16
C GLU A 125 11.63 -2.78 -17.44
N LEU A 126 10.43 -3.23 -17.78
CA LEU A 126 9.88 -4.50 -17.29
C LEU A 126 10.53 -5.68 -18.04
N VAL A 127 11.05 -6.62 -17.26
CA VAL A 127 11.61 -7.89 -17.77
C VAL A 127 11.02 -9.08 -17.01
N ASP A 128 11.26 -10.29 -17.51
CA ASP A 128 10.75 -11.56 -16.96
C ASP A 128 11.87 -12.52 -16.51
N ALA A 129 13.12 -12.05 -16.49
CA ALA A 129 14.28 -12.84 -16.15
C ALA A 129 15.33 -12.02 -15.34
N PRO A 130 16.19 -12.71 -14.54
CA PRO A 130 17.28 -12.05 -13.85
C PRO A 130 18.37 -11.53 -14.79
N GLY A 131 19.15 -10.57 -14.33
CA GLY A 131 20.29 -10.00 -15.02
C GLY A 131 21.06 -9.00 -14.15
N PRO A 132 22.24 -8.53 -14.59
CA PRO A 132 23.14 -7.73 -13.77
C PRO A 132 22.60 -6.35 -13.39
N ASP A 133 21.67 -5.81 -14.16
CA ASP A 133 21.02 -4.51 -13.93
C ASP A 133 19.53 -4.65 -13.61
N VAL A 134 19.10 -5.84 -13.18
CA VAL A 134 17.70 -6.16 -12.89
C VAL A 134 17.42 -6.17 -11.39
N LEU A 135 16.53 -5.31 -10.95
CA LEU A 135 15.96 -5.31 -9.62
C LEU A 135 14.76 -6.27 -9.57
N MET A 136 14.87 -7.34 -8.78
CA MET A 136 13.73 -8.22 -8.51
C MET A 136 12.80 -7.57 -7.48
N ILE A 137 11.52 -7.46 -7.82
CA ILE A 137 10.46 -7.02 -6.92
C ILE A 137 9.64 -8.24 -6.53
N ARG A 138 9.86 -8.76 -5.34
CA ARG A 138 9.15 -9.93 -4.83
C ARG A 138 8.00 -9.50 -3.93
N GLY A 139 6.75 -9.77 -4.34
CA GLY A 139 5.54 -9.39 -3.61
C GLY A 139 4.71 -10.58 -3.20
N GLY A 140 4.19 -10.57 -1.95
CA GLY A 140 3.27 -11.57 -1.44
C GLY A 140 2.24 -10.98 -0.50
N LEU A 141 1.11 -11.65 -0.36
CA LEU A 141 0.06 -11.28 0.58
C LEU A 141 -0.04 -12.31 1.69
N LEU A 142 -0.02 -11.86 2.93
CA LEU A 142 -0.14 -12.69 4.12
C LEU A 142 -1.44 -12.40 4.87
N ASN A 143 -1.90 -13.40 5.60
CA ASN A 143 -3.05 -13.28 6.50
C ASN A 143 -4.33 -12.77 5.82
N VAL A 144 -4.54 -13.07 4.53
CA VAL A 144 -5.73 -12.63 3.80
C VAL A 144 -6.98 -13.17 4.47
N THR A 145 -7.92 -12.28 4.79
CA THR A 145 -9.21 -12.61 5.41
C THR A 145 -10.38 -12.10 4.57
N SER A 146 -11.54 -12.73 4.76
CA SER A 146 -12.81 -12.23 4.21
C SER A 146 -13.82 -12.03 5.32
N MET A 147 -14.45 -10.87 5.35
CA MET A 147 -15.59 -10.55 6.22
C MET A 147 -16.93 -10.74 5.49
N VAL A 148 -16.89 -11.16 4.24
CA VAL A 148 -18.09 -11.41 3.42
C VAL A 148 -18.64 -12.80 3.78
N PRO A 149 -19.83 -12.90 4.37
CA PRO A 149 -20.45 -14.19 4.62
C PRO A 149 -20.82 -14.87 3.29
N PRO A 150 -20.74 -16.20 3.22
CA PRO A 150 -21.21 -16.92 2.05
C PRO A 150 -22.71 -16.67 1.84
N ASP A 151 -23.13 -16.71 0.57
CA ASP A 151 -24.52 -16.45 0.20
C ASP A 151 -25.51 -17.26 1.05
N PRO A 152 -26.55 -16.63 1.59
CA PRO A 152 -27.54 -17.33 2.39
C PRO A 152 -28.33 -18.29 1.51
N ILE A 153 -28.34 -19.58 1.87
CA ILE A 153 -29.24 -20.54 1.27
C ILE A 153 -30.68 -20.11 1.61
N GLY A 154 -31.39 -19.50 0.65
CA GLY A 154 -32.78 -19.09 0.78
C GLY A 154 -33.05 -17.80 1.61
N GLY A 155 -32.05 -16.98 1.87
CA GLY A 155 -32.22 -15.79 2.72
C GLY A 155 -32.37 -14.47 1.96
N ARG A 156 -33.36 -13.64 2.39
CA ARG A 156 -33.57 -12.26 1.90
C ARG A 156 -32.87 -11.20 2.74
N SER A 157 -32.01 -11.60 3.68
CA SER A 157 -31.35 -10.68 4.61
C SER A 157 -30.23 -9.92 3.93
N ALA A 158 -30.31 -8.59 3.92
CA ALA A 158 -29.21 -7.75 3.50
C ALA A 158 -28.09 -7.80 4.55
N VAL A 159 -26.86 -7.96 4.09
CA VAL A 159 -25.66 -7.88 4.93
C VAL A 159 -25.02 -6.51 4.71
N PHE A 160 -24.66 -5.84 5.79
CA PHE A 160 -23.98 -4.57 5.77
C PHE A 160 -22.59 -4.73 6.39
N LEU A 161 -21.56 -4.26 5.70
CA LEU A 161 -20.17 -4.36 6.11
C LEU A 161 -19.50 -3.00 6.03
N SER A 162 -18.62 -2.70 6.97
CA SER A 162 -17.69 -1.56 6.92
C SER A 162 -16.33 -1.95 6.34
N SER A 163 -16.00 -3.25 6.34
CA SER A 163 -14.80 -3.82 5.72
C SER A 163 -15.14 -5.16 5.07
N ILE A 164 -14.54 -5.40 3.92
CA ILE A 164 -14.72 -6.64 3.14
C ILE A 164 -13.73 -7.72 3.59
N GLY A 165 -12.60 -7.30 4.14
CA GLY A 165 -11.54 -8.15 4.64
C GLY A 165 -10.26 -7.36 4.86
N ASP A 166 -9.21 -8.03 5.24
CA ASP A 166 -7.87 -7.44 5.41
C ASP A 166 -6.79 -8.36 4.84
N ALA A 167 -5.65 -7.78 4.53
CA ALA A 167 -4.44 -8.48 4.11
C ALA A 167 -3.20 -7.70 4.53
N THR A 168 -2.06 -8.38 4.58
CA THR A 168 -0.74 -7.79 4.79
C THR A 168 0.08 -7.98 3.53
N LEU A 169 0.46 -6.88 2.89
CA LEU A 169 1.40 -6.91 1.78
C LEU A 169 2.83 -6.96 2.32
N VAL A 170 3.63 -7.87 1.80
CA VAL A 170 5.09 -7.90 1.99
C VAL A 170 5.73 -7.70 0.63
N LEU A 171 6.55 -6.66 0.51
CA LEU A 171 7.35 -6.39 -0.68
C LEU A 171 8.83 -6.45 -0.33
N GLU A 172 9.61 -7.08 -1.18
CA GLU A 172 11.06 -7.13 -1.09
C GLU A 172 11.66 -6.64 -2.41
N LEU A 173 12.61 -5.72 -2.31
CA LEU A 173 13.51 -5.34 -3.38
C LEU A 173 14.77 -6.17 -3.25
N ARG A 174 15.13 -6.90 -4.29
CA ARG A 174 16.27 -7.81 -4.29
C ARG A 174 17.13 -7.61 -5.52
N ASP A 175 18.40 -7.78 -5.36
CA ASP A 175 19.28 -8.04 -6.50
C ASP A 175 18.90 -9.35 -7.16
N SER A 176 18.67 -9.34 -8.49
CA SER A 176 18.08 -10.50 -9.17
C SER A 176 19.05 -11.66 -9.36
N GLU A 177 20.37 -11.40 -9.44
CA GLU A 177 21.38 -12.45 -9.63
C GLU A 177 21.78 -13.12 -8.31
N THR A 178 21.96 -12.33 -7.25
CA THR A 178 22.42 -12.83 -5.95
C THR A 178 21.25 -13.21 -5.03
N GLY A 179 20.05 -12.68 -5.29
CA GLY A 179 18.90 -12.80 -4.41
C GLY A 179 19.02 -11.98 -3.11
N THR A 180 20.07 -11.15 -2.98
CA THR A 180 20.30 -10.32 -1.80
C THR A 180 19.14 -9.34 -1.60
N ILE A 181 18.60 -9.31 -0.39
CA ILE A 181 17.54 -8.35 -0.03
C ILE A 181 18.17 -6.97 0.15
N LEU A 182 17.69 -6.00 -0.59
CA LEU A 182 18.10 -4.59 -0.51
C LEU A 182 17.18 -3.81 0.42
N ALA A 183 15.87 -4.05 0.31
CA ALA A 183 14.85 -3.46 1.17
C ALA A 183 13.65 -4.39 1.30
N ARG A 184 12.90 -4.21 2.39
CA ARG A 184 11.63 -4.90 2.66
C ARG A 184 10.64 -3.94 3.26
N SER A 185 9.37 -4.02 2.83
CA SER A 185 8.27 -3.32 3.46
C SER A 185 7.14 -4.28 3.81
N VAL A 186 6.43 -3.95 4.89
CA VAL A 186 5.25 -4.67 5.36
C VAL A 186 4.17 -3.63 5.62
N ASP A 187 3.01 -3.81 5.00
CA ASP A 187 1.87 -2.90 5.14
C ASP A 187 0.57 -3.70 5.27
N ARG A 188 -0.15 -3.50 6.37
CA ARG A 188 -1.43 -4.17 6.61
C ARG A 188 -2.58 -3.20 6.43
N ARG A 189 -3.52 -3.57 5.57
CA ARG A 189 -4.72 -2.76 5.35
C ARG A 189 -5.98 -3.59 5.25
N ALA A 190 -7.09 -2.94 5.59
CA ALA A 190 -8.43 -3.46 5.35
C ALA A 190 -8.99 -2.90 4.03
N ALA A 191 -9.73 -3.74 3.31
CA ALA A 191 -10.57 -3.29 2.21
C ALA A 191 -11.86 -2.67 2.80
N GLU A 192 -11.75 -1.41 3.20
CA GLU A 192 -12.81 -0.66 3.83
C GLU A 192 -13.78 -0.07 2.80
N THR A 193 -15.03 0.07 3.19
CA THR A 193 -16.02 0.82 2.42
C THR A 193 -15.71 2.32 2.46
N ILE A 194 -16.18 3.06 1.45
CA ILE A 194 -15.94 4.51 1.37
C ILE A 194 -16.42 5.20 2.65
N GLY A 195 -15.51 5.93 3.30
CA GLY A 195 -15.75 6.61 4.57
C GLY A 195 -15.89 5.70 5.79
N GLY A 196 -15.53 4.41 5.71
CA GLY A 196 -15.63 3.45 6.82
C GLY A 196 -17.09 3.17 7.27
N THR A 197 -18.07 3.53 6.44
CA THR A 197 -19.48 3.39 6.77
C THR A 197 -20.00 1.99 6.42
N PHE A 198 -21.05 1.54 7.13
CA PHE A 198 -21.70 0.28 6.79
C PHE A 198 -22.42 0.41 5.44
N GLN A 199 -21.97 -0.37 4.47
CA GLN A 199 -22.60 -0.46 3.15
C GLN A 199 -23.15 -1.85 2.89
N ARG A 200 -24.19 -1.94 2.06
CA ARG A 200 -24.76 -3.21 1.67
C ARG A 200 -23.73 -4.03 0.89
N SER A 201 -23.39 -5.18 1.44
CA SER A 201 -22.51 -6.15 0.80
C SER A 201 -23.17 -6.75 -0.43
N ASN A 202 -22.52 -6.66 -1.56
CA ASN A 202 -22.85 -7.36 -2.80
C ASN A 202 -21.57 -7.55 -3.62
N SER A 203 -21.60 -8.40 -4.63
CA SER A 203 -20.42 -8.74 -5.43
C SER A 203 -19.74 -7.54 -6.06
N VAL A 204 -20.50 -6.53 -6.50
CA VAL A 204 -19.97 -5.34 -7.18
C VAL A 204 -19.24 -4.43 -6.18
N THR A 205 -19.89 -4.07 -5.06
CA THR A 205 -19.28 -3.22 -4.04
C THR A 205 -18.07 -3.89 -3.40
N ASN A 206 -18.19 -5.18 -3.05
CA ASN A 206 -17.09 -5.93 -2.45
C ASN A 206 -15.87 -6.00 -3.38
N SER A 207 -16.08 -6.29 -4.67
CA SER A 207 -15.00 -6.30 -5.66
C SER A 207 -14.35 -4.93 -5.84
N SER A 208 -15.14 -3.85 -5.82
CA SER A 208 -14.62 -2.49 -5.94
C SER A 208 -13.69 -2.11 -4.79
N GLU A 209 -14.05 -2.46 -3.56
CA GLU A 209 -13.23 -2.18 -2.37
C GLU A 209 -11.92 -2.97 -2.38
N VAL A 210 -11.97 -4.25 -2.74
CA VAL A 210 -10.77 -5.08 -2.90
C VAL A 210 -9.85 -4.49 -3.99
N LYS A 211 -10.40 -4.16 -5.17
CA LYS A 211 -9.63 -3.53 -6.26
C LYS A 211 -8.98 -2.22 -5.83
N ARG A 212 -9.70 -1.40 -5.04
CA ARG A 212 -9.18 -0.13 -4.52
C ARG A 212 -7.98 -0.36 -3.61
N LEU A 213 -8.05 -1.34 -2.70
CA LEU A 213 -6.95 -1.68 -1.81
C LEU A 213 -5.72 -2.16 -2.61
N ILE A 214 -5.90 -3.11 -3.53
CA ILE A 214 -4.78 -3.64 -4.32
C ILE A 214 -4.16 -2.55 -5.20
N ARG A 215 -5.00 -1.70 -5.83
CA ARG A 215 -4.51 -0.58 -6.64
C ARG A 215 -3.77 0.46 -5.80
N TYR A 216 -4.21 0.73 -4.58
CA TYR A 216 -3.48 1.60 -3.65
C TYR A 216 -2.04 1.10 -3.45
N TRP A 217 -1.84 -0.18 -3.15
CA TRP A 217 -0.51 -0.75 -2.95
C TRP A 217 0.34 -0.74 -4.23
N ALA A 218 -0.26 -1.11 -5.36
CA ALA A 218 0.45 -1.13 -6.64
C ALA A 218 0.88 0.27 -7.08
N THR A 219 0.01 1.28 -6.89
CA THR A 219 0.33 2.69 -7.18
C THR A 219 1.46 3.19 -6.27
N ARG A 220 1.41 2.87 -4.96
CA ARG A 220 2.48 3.25 -4.02
C ARG A 220 3.83 2.63 -4.37
N LEU A 221 3.84 1.37 -4.79
CA LEU A 221 5.06 0.74 -5.28
C LEU A 221 5.62 1.47 -6.50
N ARG A 222 4.77 1.76 -7.51
CA ARG A 222 5.17 2.51 -8.71
C ARG A 222 5.73 3.89 -8.34
N GLU A 223 5.00 4.67 -7.53
CA GLU A 223 5.44 6.00 -7.11
C GLU A 223 6.77 5.96 -6.33
N GLY A 224 6.97 4.93 -5.49
CA GLY A 224 8.23 4.72 -4.79
C GLY A 224 9.40 4.44 -5.75
N LEU A 225 9.19 3.59 -6.75
CA LEU A 225 10.21 3.28 -7.77
C LEU A 225 10.57 4.53 -8.59
N ASP A 226 9.58 5.32 -9.02
CA ASP A 226 9.82 6.56 -9.77
C ASP A 226 10.47 7.64 -8.86
N GLY A 227 10.13 7.69 -7.57
CA GLY A 227 10.69 8.64 -6.59
C GLY A 227 12.16 8.42 -6.32
N PHE A 228 12.60 7.18 -6.12
CA PHE A 228 14.05 6.86 -5.99
C PHE A 228 14.86 7.29 -7.21
N ALA A 229 14.21 7.44 -8.35
CA ALA A 229 14.82 7.91 -9.58
C ALA A 229 15.17 9.40 -9.59
N GLN A 230 14.35 10.22 -8.93
CA GLN A 230 14.51 11.68 -8.95
C GLN A 230 15.59 12.15 -7.97
N GLU A 231 15.78 11.47 -6.85
CA GLU A 231 16.80 11.82 -5.86
C GLU A 231 18.22 11.60 -6.40
N THR A 232 18.44 10.55 -7.19
CA THR A 232 19.74 10.25 -7.81
C THR A 232 20.09 11.17 -8.98
N ALA A 233 19.10 11.77 -9.64
CA ALA A 233 19.32 12.74 -10.72
C ALA A 233 19.65 14.17 -10.20
N SER A 234 19.47 14.41 -8.89
CA SER A 234 19.66 15.73 -8.25
C SER A 234 20.97 15.88 -7.48
N ASN A 235 21.78 14.82 -7.37
CA ASN A 235 23.10 14.78 -6.77
C ASN A 235 24.17 14.62 -7.84
#